data_a8bd33c568cfc945a2fb08289f627176
#
_entry.id   a8bd33c568cfc945a2fb08289f627176
#
_cell.length_a   1.000
_cell.length_b   1.000
_cell.length_c   1.000
_cell.angle_alpha   90.00
_cell.angle_beta   90.00
_cell.angle_gamma   90.00
#
_symmetry.space_group_name_H-M   'P 1'
#
loop_
_entity.id
_entity.type
_entity.pdbx_description
1 polymer ?
#
loop_
_entity_poly.entity_id
_entity_poly.type
_entity_poly.pdbx_seq_one_letter_code
_entity_poly.pdbx_strand_id
1 'polypeptide(L)'
;MEGLLEVGRGRVGPEAIDYNGHMNVVHYRAAFDASTDGLFAHLGLGPEQYNVRTGATLMVVEEHTRYHAELAEGERYRILARLVGHSAKKLHYLLAMENLDRG
;
A
#
# COMPACT_ATOMS: atom_id res chain seq x y z
N MET A 1 16.93 -1.87 -1.02
CA MET A 1 16.74 -2.74 0.13
C MET A 1 16.25 -4.10 -0.35
N GLU A 2 16.94 -5.12 0.11
CA GLU A 2 16.57 -6.48 -0.27
C GLU A 2 15.20 -6.85 0.26
N GLY A 3 14.49 -7.63 -0.53
CA GLY A 3 13.17 -8.13 -0.16
C GLY A 3 12.03 -7.15 -0.32
N LEU A 4 12.30 -5.94 -0.82
CA LEU A 4 11.25 -4.95 -1.09
C LEU A 4 10.86 -4.98 -2.56
N LEU A 5 9.55 -5.00 -2.79
CA LEU A 5 8.95 -5.00 -4.11
C LEU A 5 8.15 -3.72 -4.30
N GLU A 6 8.35 -3.01 -5.38
CA GLU A 6 7.53 -1.85 -5.69
C GLU A 6 6.15 -2.32 -6.15
N VAL A 7 5.10 -1.91 -5.45
CA VAL A 7 3.73 -2.34 -5.72
C VAL A 7 2.79 -1.20 -6.09
N GLY A 8 3.25 0.03 -6.03
CA GLY A 8 2.45 1.17 -6.42
C GLY A 8 3.27 2.43 -6.60
N ARG A 9 2.76 3.34 -7.42
CA ARG A 9 3.32 4.68 -7.66
C ARG A 9 2.19 5.65 -7.83
N GLY A 10 2.45 6.90 -7.48
CA GLY A 10 1.47 7.95 -7.70
C GLY A 10 2.05 9.33 -7.48
N ARG A 11 1.19 10.31 -7.65
CA ARG A 11 1.48 11.72 -7.41
C ARG A 11 0.33 12.28 -6.61
N VAL A 12 0.63 13.13 -5.64
CA VAL A 12 -0.40 13.75 -4.81
C VAL A 12 -1.14 14.80 -5.61
N GLY A 13 -2.43 14.56 -5.87
CA GLY A 13 -3.29 15.51 -6.55
C GLY A 13 -3.88 16.53 -5.58
N PRO A 14 -4.43 17.66 -6.12
CA PRO A 14 -5.00 18.71 -5.27
C PRO A 14 -6.19 18.22 -4.43
N GLU A 15 -6.92 17.24 -4.91
CA GLU A 15 -8.08 16.67 -4.20
C GLU A 15 -7.70 15.93 -2.92
N ALA A 16 -6.42 15.58 -2.78
CA ALA A 16 -5.94 14.84 -1.62
C ALA A 16 -5.49 15.76 -0.48
N ILE A 17 -5.42 17.07 -0.73
CA ILE A 17 -4.89 18.03 0.23
C ILE A 17 -6.02 18.59 1.09
N ASP A 18 -5.81 18.57 2.41
CA ASP A 18 -6.77 19.14 3.35
C ASP A 18 -6.35 20.55 3.78
N TYR A 19 -7.08 21.11 4.72
CA TYR A 19 -6.85 22.49 5.18
C TYR A 19 -5.49 22.67 5.87
N ASN A 20 -4.79 21.59 6.22
CA ASN A 20 -3.45 21.67 6.79
C ASN A 20 -2.37 21.82 5.72
N GLY A 21 -2.73 21.75 4.44
CA GLY A 21 -1.79 21.91 3.35
C GLY A 21 -0.99 20.68 2.99
N HIS A 22 -1.36 19.53 3.52
CA HIS A 22 -0.69 18.27 3.27
C HIS A 22 -1.69 17.18 2.91
N MET A 23 -1.19 16.07 2.38
CA MET A 23 -2.04 14.95 2.01
C MET A 23 -2.80 14.41 3.22
N ASN A 24 -4.10 14.28 3.07
CA ASN A 24 -4.98 13.80 4.13
C ASN A 24 -4.78 12.30 4.38
N VAL A 25 -4.95 11.88 5.62
CA VAL A 25 -4.79 10.47 6.05
C VAL A 25 -5.60 9.50 5.20
N VAL A 26 -6.82 9.86 4.82
CA VAL A 26 -7.68 9.01 4.00
C VAL A 26 -7.02 8.68 2.67
N HIS A 27 -6.29 9.61 2.07
CA HIS A 27 -5.63 9.40 0.79
C HIS A 27 -4.38 8.54 0.91
N TYR A 28 -3.64 8.62 2.03
CA TYR A 28 -2.56 7.67 2.31
C TYR A 28 -3.13 6.26 2.38
N ARG A 29 -4.21 6.11 3.11
CA ARG A 29 -4.87 4.83 3.31
C ARG A 29 -5.35 4.24 1.98
N ALA A 30 -5.96 5.07 1.13
CA ALA A 30 -6.42 4.64 -0.18
C ALA A 30 -5.27 4.18 -1.08
N ALA A 31 -4.14 4.90 -1.03
CA ALA A 31 -2.97 4.54 -1.82
C ALA A 31 -2.38 3.21 -1.37
N PHE A 32 -2.28 2.98 -0.06
CA PHE A 32 -1.83 1.71 0.47
C PHE A 32 -2.78 0.58 0.10
N ASP A 33 -4.07 0.81 0.23
CA ASP A 33 -5.07 -0.20 -0.10
C ASP A 33 -5.00 -0.62 -1.57
N ALA A 34 -4.89 0.36 -2.46
CA ALA A 34 -4.73 0.07 -3.89
C ALA A 34 -3.45 -0.72 -4.17
N SER A 35 -2.38 -0.44 -3.43
CA SER A 35 -1.10 -1.12 -3.61
C SER A 35 -1.10 -2.56 -3.12
N THR A 36 -2.00 -2.93 -2.22
CA THR A 36 -2.11 -4.34 -1.79
C THR A 36 -2.52 -5.24 -2.94
N ASP A 37 -3.28 -4.72 -3.90
CA ASP A 37 -3.66 -5.49 -5.08
C ASP A 37 -2.43 -5.90 -5.89
N GLY A 38 -1.44 -5.00 -5.99
CA GLY A 38 -0.18 -5.31 -6.65
C GLY A 38 0.61 -6.38 -5.93
N LEU A 39 0.65 -6.31 -4.59
CA LEU A 39 1.32 -7.33 -3.79
C LEU A 39 0.62 -8.69 -3.94
N PHE A 40 -0.69 -8.71 -3.84
CA PHE A 40 -1.46 -9.95 -3.95
C PHE A 40 -1.31 -10.58 -5.32
N ALA A 41 -1.32 -9.78 -6.40
CA ALA A 41 -1.09 -10.29 -7.75
C ALA A 41 0.29 -10.93 -7.86
N HIS A 42 1.31 -10.31 -7.28
CA HIS A 42 2.67 -10.85 -7.28
C HIS A 42 2.75 -12.19 -6.54
N LEU A 43 1.97 -12.34 -5.48
CA LEU A 43 1.94 -13.57 -4.67
C LEU A 43 1.02 -14.65 -5.23
N GLY A 44 0.36 -14.39 -6.35
CA GLY A 44 -0.61 -15.34 -6.90
C GLY A 44 -1.94 -15.35 -6.16
N LEU A 45 -2.25 -14.29 -5.43
CA LEU A 45 -3.45 -14.17 -4.60
C LEU A 45 -4.43 -13.12 -5.11
N GLY A 46 -4.30 -12.70 -6.38
CA GLY A 46 -5.25 -11.78 -6.98
C GLY A 46 -6.65 -12.39 -7.10
N PRO A 47 -7.67 -11.59 -7.42
CA PRO A 47 -9.05 -12.08 -7.45
C PRO A 47 -9.26 -13.31 -8.32
N GLU A 48 -8.69 -13.35 -9.53
CA GLU A 48 -8.84 -14.50 -10.43
C GLU A 48 -8.04 -15.69 -9.96
N GLN A 49 -6.90 -15.45 -9.35
CA GLN A 49 -5.97 -16.50 -8.94
C GLN A 49 -6.38 -17.14 -7.62
N TYR A 50 -7.08 -16.42 -6.78
CA TYR A 50 -7.42 -16.88 -5.43
C TYR A 50 -8.93 -16.92 -5.19
N ASN A 51 -9.61 -15.77 -5.32
CA ASN A 51 -11.03 -15.68 -4.98
C ASN A 51 -11.91 -16.56 -5.85
N VAL A 52 -11.68 -16.53 -7.16
CA VAL A 52 -12.46 -17.33 -8.12
C VAL A 52 -12.15 -18.82 -7.94
N ARG A 53 -10.88 -19.17 -7.77
CA ARG A 53 -10.47 -20.58 -7.69
C ARG A 53 -10.86 -21.25 -6.38
N THR A 54 -10.77 -20.51 -5.27
CA THR A 54 -10.94 -21.11 -3.94
C THR A 54 -12.29 -20.75 -3.29
N GLY A 55 -12.97 -19.73 -3.81
CA GLY A 55 -14.17 -19.21 -3.17
C GLY A 55 -13.91 -18.43 -1.90
N ALA A 56 -12.66 -18.24 -1.53
CA ALA A 56 -12.28 -17.51 -0.32
C ALA A 56 -11.86 -16.07 -0.66
N THR A 57 -11.88 -15.20 0.34
CA THR A 57 -11.46 -13.81 0.19
C THR A 57 -10.41 -13.47 1.24
N LEU A 58 -9.63 -12.43 0.93
CA LEU A 58 -8.66 -11.88 1.86
C LEU A 58 -9.30 -10.69 2.56
N MET A 59 -9.16 -10.64 3.88
CA MET A 59 -9.72 -9.57 4.68
C MET A 59 -8.68 -9.05 5.66
N VAL A 60 -8.61 -7.72 5.77
CA VAL A 60 -7.72 -7.09 6.76
C VAL A 60 -8.33 -7.31 8.14
N VAL A 61 -7.55 -7.90 9.03
CA VAL A 61 -7.99 -8.14 10.42
C VAL A 61 -7.22 -7.28 11.42
N GLU A 62 -6.06 -6.76 11.04
CA GLU A 62 -5.27 -5.91 11.90
C GLU A 62 -4.29 -5.11 11.06
N GLU A 63 -4.12 -3.82 11.39
CA GLU A 63 -3.12 -3.00 10.73
C GLU A 63 -2.57 -1.97 11.70
N HIS A 64 -1.32 -1.54 11.44
CA HIS A 64 -0.65 -0.51 12.19
C HIS A 64 0.05 0.41 11.20
N THR A 65 -0.20 1.71 11.30
CA THR A 65 0.38 2.70 10.40
C THR A 65 1.14 3.77 11.18
N ARG A 66 2.34 4.11 10.70
CA ARG A 66 3.14 5.21 11.24
C ARG A 66 3.35 6.25 10.16
N TYR A 67 3.23 7.51 10.54
CA TYR A 67 3.42 8.65 9.65
C TYR A 67 4.67 9.40 10.08
N HIS A 68 5.78 9.16 9.37
CA HIS A 68 7.08 9.77 9.71
C HIS A 68 7.28 11.11 9.04
N ALA A 69 6.65 11.33 7.90
CA ALA A 69 6.76 12.55 7.12
C ALA A 69 5.49 12.76 6.32
N GLU A 70 5.30 13.95 5.79
CA GLU A 70 4.12 14.31 5.02
C GLU A 70 4.43 14.45 3.54
N LEU A 71 3.39 14.31 2.72
CA LEU A 71 3.47 14.56 1.29
C LEU A 71 2.66 15.80 0.97
N ALA A 72 3.21 16.65 0.10
CA ALA A 72 2.56 17.85 -0.38
C ALA A 72 2.03 17.65 -1.81
N GLU A 73 1.16 18.55 -2.23
CA GLU A 73 0.58 18.50 -3.58
C GLU A 73 1.68 18.46 -4.64
N GLY A 74 1.49 17.60 -5.62
CA GLY A 74 2.42 17.47 -6.75
C GLY A 74 3.59 16.55 -6.48
N GLU A 75 3.84 16.15 -5.24
CA GLU A 75 4.94 15.26 -4.93
C GLU A 75 4.63 13.83 -5.37
N ARG A 76 5.66 13.16 -5.88
CA ARG A 76 5.54 11.78 -6.35
C ARG A 76 5.96 10.82 -5.25
N TYR A 77 5.34 9.66 -5.24
CA TYR A 77 5.67 8.63 -4.28
C TYR A 77 5.68 7.26 -4.94
N ARG A 78 6.32 6.32 -4.28
CA ARG A 78 6.20 4.89 -4.60
C ARG A 78 5.89 4.13 -3.32
N ILE A 79 5.28 2.97 -3.48
CA ILE A 79 4.97 2.10 -2.37
C ILE A 79 5.71 0.79 -2.56
N LEU A 80 6.44 0.41 -1.53
CA LEU A 80 7.24 -0.80 -1.48
C LEU A 80 6.57 -1.77 -0.52
N ALA A 81 6.65 -3.06 -0.84
CA ALA A 81 6.05 -4.09 -0.02
C ALA A 81 7.05 -5.19 0.30
N ARG A 82 6.89 -5.78 1.48
CA ARG A 82 7.65 -6.95 1.88
C ARG A 82 6.75 -7.89 2.66
N LEU A 83 6.77 -9.18 2.31
CA LEU A 83 6.11 -10.20 3.10
C LEU A 83 6.94 -10.46 4.34
N VAL A 84 6.35 -10.27 5.50
CA VAL A 84 7.03 -10.46 6.79
C VAL A 84 6.86 -11.88 7.29
N GLY A 85 5.67 -12.45 7.10
CA GLY A 85 5.40 -13.81 7.53
C GLY A 85 4.06 -14.29 7.02
N HIS A 86 3.84 -15.59 7.17
CA HIS A 86 2.56 -16.17 6.78
C HIS A 86 2.31 -17.47 7.54
N SER A 87 1.05 -17.84 7.57
CA SER A 87 0.62 -19.14 8.08
C SER A 87 -0.44 -19.69 7.13
N ALA A 88 -1.04 -20.81 7.49
CA ALA A 88 -2.09 -21.40 6.66
C ALA A 88 -3.29 -20.48 6.43
N LYS A 89 -3.52 -19.52 7.33
CA LYS A 89 -4.70 -18.66 7.32
C LYS A 89 -4.39 -17.17 7.32
N LYS A 90 -3.12 -16.76 7.44
CA LYS A 90 -2.75 -15.35 7.63
C LYS A 90 -1.57 -14.95 6.78
N LEU A 91 -1.60 -13.70 6.34
CA LEU A 91 -0.47 -13.02 5.73
C LEU A 91 -0.11 -11.83 6.59
N HIS A 92 1.18 -11.65 6.85
CA HIS A 92 1.71 -10.47 7.50
C HIS A 92 2.67 -9.78 6.53
N TYR A 93 2.35 -8.57 6.13
CA TYR A 93 3.19 -7.83 5.19
C TYR A 93 3.37 -6.38 5.64
N LEU A 94 4.44 -5.77 5.16
CA LEU A 94 4.78 -4.39 5.42
C LEU A 94 4.65 -3.60 4.11
N LEU A 95 4.06 -2.42 4.20
CA LEU A 95 4.04 -1.45 3.10
C LEU A 95 4.75 -0.19 3.57
N ALA A 96 5.53 0.42 2.69
CA ALA A 96 6.22 1.66 2.97
C ALA A 96 6.06 2.62 1.80
N MET A 97 5.63 3.84 2.08
CA MET A 97 5.52 4.90 1.08
C MET A 97 6.75 5.78 1.15
N GLU A 98 7.40 5.96 0.01
CA GLU A 98 8.61 6.76 -0.12
C GLU A 98 8.34 7.98 -0.99
N ASN A 99 8.72 9.17 -0.52
CA ASN A 99 8.62 10.39 -1.29
C ASN A 99 9.79 10.42 -2.29
N LEU A 100 9.48 10.50 -3.57
CA LEU A 100 10.49 10.47 -4.64
C LEU A 100 11.09 11.85 -4.92
N ASP A 101 10.46 12.91 -4.44
CA ASP A 101 10.92 14.27 -4.71
C ASP A 101 11.74 14.87 -3.57
N ARG A 102 11.55 14.40 -2.36
CA ARG A 102 12.29 14.89 -1.20
C ARG A 102 13.18 13.85 -0.53
N GLY A 103 13.14 12.65 -1.01
CA GLY A 103 13.94 11.56 -0.45
C GLY A 103 13.32 10.84 0.72
#